data_3f681eebd17581a0d5d6498383ebb10c
#
_entry.id   3f681eebd17581a0d5d6498383ebb10c
#
_cell.length_a   1.000
_cell.length_b   1.000
_cell.length_c   1.000
_cell.angle_alpha   90.00
_cell.angle_beta   90.00
_cell.angle_gamma   90.00
#
_symmetry.space_group_name_H-M   'P 1'
#
loop_
_entity.id
_entity.type
_entity.pdbx_description
1 polymer ?
#
loop_
_entity_poly.entity_id
_entity_poly.type
_entity_poly.pdbx_seq_one_letter_code
_entity_poly.pdbx_strand_id
1 'polypeptide(L)'
;MKSSVNQGPGSVHQFASRLPLYLQPRLLTIFVMGFASGLPLALSSATLFFWLAETGIALATIGLFALVGTPYNLKFFWAPFIDRVRLPVLTQILGRRRSWMLLIQLGLMASIAILGFSQPELTPMITAISALSVAFFSASQDIVIDAYRIEILDRDEQGAGAAMTQAGYRLGAIAAGAGALFLAEQLDWSIVYAVMAVLVFVGMIAAILAPDPDKRNPLILEVQKETGFRSMIVDPFVEFFQRNKPTTAIIILAFILLYKFGDAYAGVMAYPFYYEMGFTKSEIATVSKIFGVIATVIGVFVGGVIVKRYGIMKSLLGCGILQMLSNLMYAAQSIAGHDVQFLYFTIGIENLSGGMGSAAFVAYLSVLCNVAYTGTQFALFTSFMAFGRTILSASSGWVVELTGWFDFFLVSTIVALPGLLLLLWMMRNLPLSVQTSLQNRNHVGGIAGA
;
A
#
# COMPACT_ATOMS: atom_id res chain seq x y z
N MET A 1 -2.31 56.69 -19.39
CA MET A 1 -1.64 55.49 -19.83
C MET A 1 -1.68 54.49 -18.69
N LYS A 2 -2.58 53.50 -18.77
CA LYS A 2 -2.68 52.43 -17.78
C LYS A 2 -1.86 51.25 -18.27
N SER A 3 -0.82 50.87 -17.53
CA SER A 3 0.01 49.70 -17.79
C SER A 3 -0.80 48.45 -17.50
N SER A 4 -0.91 47.61 -18.50
CA SER A 4 -1.43 46.23 -18.42
C SER A 4 -0.52 45.38 -17.55
N VAL A 5 -0.97 44.99 -16.39
CA VAL A 5 -0.33 44.02 -15.54
C VAL A 5 -0.56 42.63 -16.13
N ASN A 6 0.53 41.98 -16.44
CA ASN A 6 0.72 40.64 -16.93
C ASN A 6 0.02 39.60 -16.02
N GLN A 7 -0.98 38.91 -16.54
CA GLN A 7 -1.59 37.76 -15.87
C GLN A 7 -0.62 36.56 -15.96
N GLY A 8 0.14 36.32 -14.90
CA GLY A 8 0.96 35.12 -14.69
C GLY A 8 0.12 33.86 -14.37
N PRO A 9 0.69 32.70 -14.17
CA PRO A 9 0.13 31.36 -14.32
C PRO A 9 -0.95 30.95 -13.28
N GLY A 10 -1.83 31.87 -12.89
CA GLY A 10 -2.93 31.63 -11.92
C GLY A 10 -4.12 30.84 -12.45
N SER A 11 -4.27 30.70 -13.78
CA SER A 11 -5.49 30.11 -14.34
C SER A 11 -5.57 28.58 -14.25
N VAL A 12 -4.45 27.87 -14.34
CA VAL A 12 -4.42 26.39 -14.26
C VAL A 12 -4.64 25.90 -12.83
N HIS A 13 -4.11 26.62 -11.83
CA HIS A 13 -4.34 26.28 -10.42
C HIS A 13 -5.78 26.48 -9.98
N GLN A 14 -6.45 27.53 -10.46
CA GLN A 14 -7.85 27.80 -10.15
C GLN A 14 -8.81 26.83 -10.86
N PHE A 15 -8.47 26.34 -12.06
CA PHE A 15 -9.28 25.33 -12.74
C PHE A 15 -9.17 23.96 -12.06
N ALA A 16 -7.98 23.57 -11.64
CA ALA A 16 -7.73 22.29 -10.95
C ALA A 16 -8.48 22.18 -9.60
N SER A 17 -8.65 23.30 -8.87
CA SER A 17 -9.39 23.32 -7.61
C SER A 17 -10.91 23.21 -7.76
N ARG A 18 -11.46 23.40 -8.96
CA ARG A 18 -12.90 23.26 -9.28
C ARG A 18 -13.29 21.83 -9.69
N LEU A 19 -12.31 20.97 -9.99
CA LEU A 19 -12.57 19.59 -10.34
C LEU A 19 -13.03 18.77 -9.12
N PRO A 20 -13.90 17.76 -9.29
CA PRO A 20 -14.18 16.78 -8.25
C PRO A 20 -12.88 16.22 -7.68
N LEU A 21 -12.83 15.97 -6.38
CA LEU A 21 -11.60 15.60 -5.67
C LEU A 21 -10.74 14.58 -6.42
N TYR A 22 -11.33 13.47 -6.84
CA TYR A 22 -10.62 12.36 -7.49
C TYR A 22 -10.15 12.65 -8.92
N LEU A 23 -10.66 13.71 -9.57
CA LEU A 23 -10.25 14.13 -10.91
C LEU A 23 -9.15 15.19 -10.90
N GLN A 24 -8.66 15.58 -9.73
CA GLN A 24 -7.54 16.52 -9.64
C GLN A 24 -6.25 15.89 -10.19
N PRO A 25 -5.43 16.61 -10.97
CA PRO A 25 -4.24 16.07 -11.63
C PRO A 25 -3.27 15.35 -10.69
N ARG A 26 -3.08 15.87 -9.48
CA ARG A 26 -2.23 15.25 -8.45
C ARG A 26 -2.74 13.89 -7.99
N LEU A 27 -4.06 13.71 -7.85
CA LEU A 27 -4.66 12.45 -7.48
C LEU A 27 -4.66 11.46 -8.63
N LEU A 28 -4.90 11.91 -9.87
CA LEU A 28 -4.74 11.07 -11.06
C LEU A 28 -3.29 10.59 -11.24
N THR A 29 -2.31 11.46 -10.99
CA THR A 29 -0.89 11.06 -11.00
C THR A 29 -0.60 9.98 -9.95
N ILE A 30 -1.14 10.11 -8.73
CA ILE A 30 -1.00 9.10 -7.67
C ILE A 30 -1.67 7.78 -8.08
N PHE A 31 -2.82 7.82 -8.77
CA PHE A 31 -3.47 6.63 -9.29
C PHE A 31 -2.59 5.88 -10.31
N VAL A 32 -1.99 6.61 -11.26
CA VAL A 32 -1.09 6.02 -12.28
C VAL A 32 0.20 5.49 -11.63
N MET A 33 0.74 6.18 -10.64
CA MET A 33 1.86 5.68 -9.84
C MET A 33 1.48 4.41 -9.07
N GLY A 34 0.27 4.37 -8.51
CA GLY A 34 -0.30 3.18 -7.89
C GLY A 34 -0.37 2.01 -8.87
N PHE A 35 -0.81 2.23 -10.10
CA PHE A 35 -0.80 1.21 -11.14
C PHE A 35 0.60 0.65 -11.38
N ALA A 36 1.60 1.51 -11.53
CA ALA A 36 2.98 1.08 -11.69
C ALA A 36 3.53 0.30 -10.49
N SER A 37 3.08 0.63 -9.26
CA SER A 37 3.43 -0.11 -8.04
C SER A 37 2.79 -1.51 -7.97
N GLY A 38 1.60 -1.69 -8.56
CA GLY A 38 0.91 -2.97 -8.56
C GLY A 38 1.46 -4.02 -9.54
N LEU A 39 2.16 -3.59 -10.59
CA LEU A 39 2.69 -4.48 -11.64
C LEU A 39 3.71 -5.52 -11.12
N PRO A 40 4.81 -5.13 -10.43
CA PRO A 40 5.94 -6.01 -10.22
C PRO A 40 5.70 -7.09 -9.17
N LEU A 41 4.80 -6.87 -8.20
CA LEU A 41 4.54 -7.88 -7.17
C LEU A 41 3.96 -9.16 -7.76
N ALA A 42 2.99 -9.07 -8.66
CA ALA A 42 2.43 -10.25 -9.32
C ALA A 42 3.48 -10.95 -10.19
N LEU A 43 4.32 -10.19 -10.90
CA LEU A 43 5.37 -10.72 -11.79
C LEU A 43 6.50 -11.44 -11.04
N SER A 44 6.78 -11.08 -9.80
CA SER A 44 7.79 -11.73 -8.95
C SER A 44 7.21 -12.76 -7.98
N SER A 45 5.89 -12.99 -8.01
CA SER A 45 5.20 -13.95 -7.15
C SER A 45 4.25 -14.85 -7.95
N ALA A 46 2.95 -14.59 -7.92
CA ALA A 46 1.94 -15.47 -8.49
C ALA A 46 2.15 -15.82 -9.97
N THR A 47 2.47 -14.85 -10.81
CA THR A 47 2.74 -15.06 -12.25
C THR A 47 4.01 -15.86 -12.45
N LEU A 48 5.08 -15.55 -11.70
CA LEU A 48 6.32 -16.31 -11.73
C LEU A 48 6.10 -17.76 -11.26
N PHE A 49 5.37 -17.97 -10.17
CA PHE A 49 5.12 -19.31 -9.65
C PHE A 49 4.34 -20.18 -10.64
N PHE A 50 3.41 -19.56 -11.37
CA PHE A 50 2.72 -20.27 -12.46
C PHE A 50 3.69 -20.67 -13.57
N TRP A 51 4.53 -19.73 -14.04
CA TRP A 51 5.55 -20.03 -15.05
C TRP A 51 6.51 -21.14 -14.61
N LEU A 52 7.02 -21.08 -13.37
CA LEU A 52 7.90 -22.13 -12.82
C LEU A 52 7.20 -23.49 -12.76
N ALA A 53 5.92 -23.54 -12.42
CA ALA A 53 5.14 -24.77 -12.40
C ALA A 53 4.93 -25.34 -13.82
N GLU A 54 4.65 -24.49 -14.80
CA GLU A 54 4.49 -24.85 -16.20
C GLU A 54 5.77 -25.44 -16.80
N THR A 55 6.95 -24.93 -16.38
CA THR A 55 8.27 -25.43 -16.79
C THR A 55 8.70 -26.70 -16.03
N GLY A 56 7.85 -27.25 -15.18
CA GLY A 56 8.11 -28.50 -14.45
C GLY A 56 9.07 -28.38 -13.26
N ILE A 57 9.34 -27.17 -12.79
CA ILE A 57 10.15 -26.92 -11.59
C ILE A 57 9.47 -27.55 -10.38
N ALA A 58 10.24 -28.27 -9.56
CA ALA A 58 9.73 -28.94 -8.37
C ALA A 58 9.04 -27.96 -7.39
N LEU A 59 7.90 -28.36 -6.83
CA LEU A 59 7.11 -27.53 -5.91
C LEU A 59 7.92 -27.03 -4.70
N ALA A 60 8.85 -27.84 -4.20
CA ALA A 60 9.76 -27.43 -3.13
C ALA A 60 10.63 -26.23 -3.54
N THR A 61 11.13 -26.21 -4.77
CA THR A 61 11.90 -25.08 -5.32
C THR A 61 11.03 -23.86 -5.51
N ILE A 62 9.80 -24.01 -6.03
CA ILE A 62 8.82 -22.92 -6.15
C ILE A 62 8.53 -22.32 -4.76
N GLY A 63 8.43 -23.16 -3.72
CA GLY A 63 8.28 -22.71 -2.34
C GLY A 63 9.42 -21.81 -1.87
N LEU A 64 10.67 -22.10 -2.26
CA LEU A 64 11.82 -21.25 -1.95
C LEU A 64 11.76 -19.88 -2.66
N PHE A 65 11.15 -19.80 -3.85
CA PHE A 65 10.93 -18.52 -4.53
C PHE A 65 10.01 -17.56 -3.75
N ALA A 66 9.25 -18.04 -2.75
CA ALA A 66 8.52 -17.15 -1.84
C ALA A 66 9.45 -16.19 -1.08
N LEU A 67 10.72 -16.57 -0.86
CA LEU A 67 11.75 -15.72 -0.24
C LEU A 67 12.09 -14.48 -1.10
N VAL A 68 11.77 -14.49 -2.38
CA VAL A 68 11.88 -13.31 -3.28
C VAL A 68 11.07 -12.12 -2.74
N GLY A 69 10.00 -12.36 -1.98
CA GLY A 69 9.22 -11.30 -1.33
C GLY A 69 9.89 -10.61 -0.13
N THR A 70 11.05 -11.11 0.34
CA THR A 70 11.76 -10.56 1.51
C THR A 70 12.05 -9.05 1.43
N PRO A 71 12.42 -8.44 0.28
CA PRO A 71 12.66 -7.00 0.19
C PRO A 71 11.49 -6.14 0.64
N TYR A 72 10.24 -6.56 0.40
CA TYR A 72 9.06 -5.79 0.84
C TYR A 72 8.96 -5.66 2.36
N ASN A 73 9.43 -6.67 3.11
CA ASN A 73 9.44 -6.65 4.57
C ASN A 73 10.64 -5.89 5.14
N LEU A 74 11.74 -5.82 4.39
CA LEU A 74 12.99 -5.22 4.84
C LEU A 74 13.23 -3.81 4.27
N LYS A 75 12.30 -3.26 3.47
CA LYS A 75 12.49 -1.98 2.76
C LYS A 75 12.82 -0.80 3.69
N PHE A 76 12.47 -0.85 4.96
CA PHE A 76 12.80 0.19 5.93
C PHE A 76 14.31 0.35 6.19
N PHE A 77 15.13 -0.68 5.90
CA PHE A 77 16.59 -0.59 6.05
C PHE A 77 17.23 0.39 5.06
N TRP A 78 16.75 0.46 3.82
CA TRP A 78 17.31 1.36 2.81
C TRP A 78 16.42 2.57 2.50
N ALA A 79 15.22 2.64 3.06
CA ALA A 79 14.35 3.80 2.92
C ALA A 79 15.02 5.12 3.33
N PRO A 80 15.84 5.18 4.43
CA PRO A 80 16.58 6.38 4.79
C PRO A 80 17.52 6.89 3.69
N PHE A 81 18.14 5.97 2.94
CA PHE A 81 19.00 6.32 1.83
C PHE A 81 18.21 7.01 0.70
N ILE A 82 17.07 6.44 0.33
CA ILE A 82 16.17 7.01 -0.70
C ILE A 82 15.60 8.37 -0.25
N ASP A 83 15.33 8.52 1.05
CA ASP A 83 14.78 9.77 1.59
C ASP A 83 15.76 10.93 1.54
N ARG A 84 17.05 10.68 1.71
CA ARG A 84 18.03 11.74 1.94
C ARG A 84 19.03 11.96 0.81
N VAL A 85 19.41 10.90 0.10
CA VAL A 85 20.42 11.03 -0.94
C VAL A 85 19.84 11.77 -2.14
N ARG A 86 20.56 12.79 -2.57
CA ARG A 86 20.28 13.55 -3.79
C ARG A 86 21.08 12.96 -4.94
N LEU A 87 20.39 12.55 -5.98
CA LEU A 87 21.04 12.03 -7.19
C LEU A 87 21.69 13.20 -7.94
N PRO A 88 23.00 13.11 -8.23
CA PRO A 88 23.69 14.15 -9.00
C PRO A 88 22.96 14.43 -10.32
N VAL A 89 22.91 15.68 -10.77
CA VAL A 89 22.27 16.15 -12.00
C VAL A 89 20.74 15.93 -12.00
N LEU A 90 20.26 14.68 -11.81
CA LEU A 90 18.82 14.35 -11.90
C LEU A 90 17.98 15.11 -10.88
N THR A 91 18.44 15.23 -9.62
CA THR A 91 17.69 15.95 -8.58
C THR A 91 17.59 17.45 -8.88
N GLN A 92 18.59 18.04 -9.56
CA GLN A 92 18.56 19.45 -9.92
C GLN A 92 17.51 19.73 -11.01
N ILE A 93 17.32 18.79 -11.94
CA ILE A 93 16.41 18.93 -13.09
C ILE A 93 14.98 18.56 -12.69
N LEU A 94 14.81 17.44 -12.00
CA LEU A 94 13.52 16.82 -11.77
C LEU A 94 12.99 16.95 -10.32
N GLY A 95 13.84 17.35 -9.38
CA GLY A 95 13.53 17.25 -7.95
C GLY A 95 13.80 15.85 -7.39
N ARG A 96 13.86 15.73 -6.07
CA ARG A 96 14.32 14.53 -5.36
C ARG A 96 13.44 13.29 -5.63
N ARG A 97 12.13 13.39 -5.42
CA ARG A 97 11.24 12.22 -5.52
C ARG A 97 11.14 11.69 -6.95
N ARG A 98 11.01 12.57 -7.92
CA ARG A 98 10.90 12.17 -9.34
C ARG A 98 12.18 11.53 -9.86
N SER A 99 13.34 12.05 -9.44
CA SER A 99 14.65 11.48 -9.81
C SER A 99 14.83 10.05 -9.32
N TRP A 100 14.52 9.80 -8.04
CA TRP A 100 14.56 8.45 -7.47
C TRP A 100 13.56 7.52 -8.14
N MET A 101 12.34 8.00 -8.41
CA MET A 101 11.30 7.20 -9.07
C MET A 101 11.75 6.73 -10.45
N LEU A 102 12.29 7.64 -11.27
CA LEU A 102 12.79 7.28 -12.60
C LEU A 102 13.97 6.30 -12.57
N LEU A 103 14.94 6.53 -11.68
CA LEU A 103 16.09 5.62 -11.53
C LEU A 103 15.64 4.21 -11.12
N ILE A 104 14.76 4.13 -10.15
CA ILE A 104 14.22 2.85 -9.64
C ILE A 104 13.39 2.16 -10.72
N GLN A 105 12.54 2.89 -11.44
CA GLN A 105 11.72 2.33 -12.53
C GLN A 105 12.55 1.85 -13.72
N LEU A 106 13.67 2.49 -14.04
CA LEU A 106 14.63 1.98 -15.01
C LEU A 106 15.24 0.65 -14.56
N GLY A 107 15.68 0.58 -13.30
CA GLY A 107 16.18 -0.66 -12.72
C GLY A 107 15.13 -1.76 -12.68
N LEU A 108 13.87 -1.41 -12.34
CA LEU A 108 12.73 -2.32 -12.33
C LEU A 108 12.45 -2.87 -13.73
N MET A 109 12.36 -2.00 -14.73
CA MET A 109 12.14 -2.38 -16.13
C MET A 109 13.23 -3.34 -16.63
N ALA A 110 14.49 -3.01 -16.36
CA ALA A 110 15.61 -3.89 -16.71
C ALA A 110 15.52 -5.23 -15.99
N SER A 111 15.19 -5.24 -14.69
CA SER A 111 15.06 -6.48 -13.91
C SER A 111 13.90 -7.35 -14.40
N ILE A 112 12.75 -6.77 -14.77
CA ILE A 112 11.61 -7.50 -15.36
C ILE A 112 11.99 -8.09 -16.71
N ALA A 113 12.69 -7.34 -17.55
CA ALA A 113 13.17 -7.84 -18.85
C ALA A 113 14.17 -9.00 -18.66
N ILE A 114 15.17 -8.85 -17.78
CA ILE A 114 16.15 -9.90 -17.49
C ILE A 114 15.45 -11.16 -16.94
N LEU A 115 14.45 -10.99 -16.06
CA LEU A 115 13.64 -12.10 -15.55
C LEU A 115 12.94 -12.83 -16.70
N GLY A 116 12.31 -12.12 -17.62
CA GLY A 116 11.60 -12.71 -18.76
C GLY A 116 12.52 -13.48 -19.73
N PHE A 117 13.78 -13.06 -19.87
CA PHE A 117 14.78 -13.76 -20.68
C PHE A 117 15.53 -14.86 -19.91
N SER A 118 15.29 -15.03 -18.61
CA SER A 118 15.87 -16.14 -17.86
C SER A 118 15.25 -17.46 -18.31
N GLN A 119 16.01 -18.54 -18.14
CA GLN A 119 15.55 -19.88 -18.44
C GLN A 119 15.45 -20.67 -17.11
N PRO A 120 14.26 -20.69 -16.47
CA PRO A 120 14.12 -21.29 -15.12
C PRO A 120 14.60 -22.74 -15.02
N GLU A 121 14.40 -23.53 -16.09
CA GLU A 121 14.82 -24.92 -16.16
C GLU A 121 16.34 -25.09 -16.15
N LEU A 122 17.04 -24.22 -16.90
CA LEU A 122 18.50 -24.32 -17.10
C LEU A 122 19.27 -23.51 -16.06
N THR A 123 18.73 -22.35 -15.66
CA THR A 123 19.41 -21.38 -14.80
C THR A 123 18.51 -20.85 -13.68
N PRO A 124 18.01 -21.71 -12.77
CA PRO A 124 17.07 -21.32 -11.73
C PRO A 124 17.63 -20.24 -10.79
N MET A 125 18.96 -20.20 -10.58
CA MET A 125 19.61 -19.18 -9.77
C MET A 125 19.55 -17.80 -10.43
N ILE A 126 19.69 -17.70 -11.75
CA ILE A 126 19.57 -16.43 -12.47
C ILE A 126 18.14 -15.94 -12.39
N THR A 127 17.15 -16.82 -12.56
CA THR A 127 15.74 -16.51 -12.39
C THR A 127 15.45 -15.98 -10.97
N ALA A 128 15.98 -16.65 -9.94
CA ALA A 128 15.80 -16.24 -8.54
C ALA A 128 16.43 -14.86 -8.26
N ILE A 129 17.66 -14.60 -8.73
CA ILE A 129 18.34 -13.30 -8.57
C ILE A 129 17.58 -12.21 -9.32
N SER A 130 17.13 -12.49 -10.54
CA SER A 130 16.35 -11.52 -11.33
C SER A 130 15.01 -11.20 -10.66
N ALA A 131 14.30 -12.19 -10.15
CA ALA A 131 13.05 -12.02 -9.41
C ALA A 131 13.28 -11.24 -8.10
N LEU A 132 14.36 -11.53 -7.36
CA LEU A 132 14.77 -10.77 -6.18
C LEU A 132 15.06 -9.31 -6.52
N SER A 133 15.70 -9.05 -7.68
CA SER A 133 15.96 -7.70 -8.17
C SER A 133 14.67 -6.95 -8.50
N VAL A 134 13.69 -7.62 -9.14
CA VAL A 134 12.34 -7.08 -9.37
C VAL A 134 11.69 -6.69 -8.04
N ALA A 135 11.73 -7.57 -7.04
CA ALA A 135 11.15 -7.31 -5.72
C ALA A 135 11.86 -6.16 -4.99
N PHE A 136 13.20 -6.07 -5.10
CA PHE A 136 13.98 -4.97 -4.51
C PHE A 136 13.63 -3.61 -5.12
N PHE A 137 13.63 -3.51 -6.46
CA PHE A 137 13.27 -2.26 -7.12
C PHE A 137 11.81 -1.90 -6.92
N SER A 138 10.91 -2.88 -6.88
CA SER A 138 9.50 -2.65 -6.57
C SER A 138 9.31 -2.14 -5.13
N ALA A 139 9.92 -2.77 -4.13
CA ALA A 139 9.88 -2.29 -2.75
C ALA A 139 10.48 -0.88 -2.61
N SER A 140 11.52 -0.58 -3.39
CA SER A 140 12.14 0.75 -3.45
C SER A 140 11.22 1.78 -4.11
N GLN A 141 10.51 1.38 -5.18
CA GLN A 141 9.48 2.20 -5.84
C GLN A 141 8.36 2.57 -4.87
N ASP A 142 7.88 1.61 -4.08
CA ASP A 142 6.84 1.83 -3.07
C ASP A 142 7.26 2.90 -2.06
N ILE A 143 8.51 2.90 -1.59
CA ILE A 143 9.03 3.93 -0.69
C ILE A 143 8.87 5.32 -1.30
N VAL A 144 9.24 5.49 -2.58
CA VAL A 144 9.20 6.80 -3.26
C VAL A 144 7.77 7.24 -3.53
N ILE A 145 6.89 6.32 -4.01
CA ILE A 145 5.49 6.61 -4.32
C ILE A 145 4.72 7.02 -3.05
N ASP A 146 4.90 6.27 -1.96
CA ASP A 146 4.24 6.56 -0.70
C ASP A 146 4.72 7.89 -0.12
N ALA A 147 6.02 8.16 -0.15
CA ALA A 147 6.56 9.44 0.28
C ALA A 147 6.08 10.60 -0.59
N TYR A 148 6.07 10.44 -1.92
CA TYR A 148 5.53 11.41 -2.86
C TYR A 148 4.06 11.74 -2.54
N ARG A 149 3.22 10.70 -2.35
CA ARG A 149 1.81 10.86 -2.01
C ARG A 149 1.62 11.66 -0.71
N ILE A 150 2.38 11.35 0.32
CA ILE A 150 2.30 12.01 1.62
C ILE A 150 2.72 13.49 1.52
N GLU A 151 3.76 13.77 0.76
CA GLU A 151 4.35 15.11 0.63
C GLU A 151 3.54 16.05 -0.28
N ILE A 152 2.87 15.52 -1.32
CA ILE A 152 2.14 16.33 -2.30
C ILE A 152 0.69 16.66 -1.89
N LEU A 153 0.09 15.85 -1.03
CA LEU A 153 -1.31 15.98 -0.61
C LEU A 153 -1.43 16.71 0.72
N ASP A 154 -2.48 17.50 0.82
CA ASP A 154 -2.89 18.06 2.08
C ASP A 154 -3.47 16.97 2.99
N ARG A 155 -3.57 17.29 4.27
CA ARG A 155 -3.91 16.30 5.29
C ARG A 155 -5.30 15.68 5.12
N ASP A 156 -6.27 16.51 4.78
CA ASP A 156 -7.66 16.11 4.51
C ASP A 156 -7.81 15.32 3.21
N GLU A 157 -6.79 15.32 2.34
CA GLU A 157 -6.74 14.59 1.09
C GLU A 157 -6.01 13.25 1.20
N GLN A 158 -5.35 12.96 2.33
CA GLN A 158 -4.59 11.72 2.50
C GLN A 158 -5.45 10.46 2.33
N GLY A 159 -6.73 10.52 2.73
CA GLY A 159 -7.70 9.44 2.50
C GLY A 159 -7.98 9.21 1.02
N ALA A 160 -8.16 10.29 0.25
CA ALA A 160 -8.36 10.20 -1.20
C ALA A 160 -7.08 9.73 -1.91
N GLY A 161 -5.91 10.20 -1.47
CA GLY A 161 -4.63 9.72 -1.98
C GLY A 161 -4.41 8.23 -1.72
N ALA A 162 -4.74 7.74 -0.53
CA ALA A 162 -4.70 6.31 -0.21
C ALA A 162 -5.63 5.51 -1.12
N ALA A 163 -6.85 6.01 -1.37
CA ALA A 163 -7.82 5.40 -2.27
C ALA A 163 -7.27 5.29 -3.70
N MET A 164 -6.72 6.37 -4.24
CA MET A 164 -6.17 6.40 -5.60
C MET A 164 -4.97 5.46 -5.75
N THR A 165 -4.04 5.46 -4.77
CA THR A 165 -2.90 4.52 -4.78
C THR A 165 -3.38 3.08 -4.78
N GLN A 166 -4.32 2.70 -3.90
CA GLN A 166 -4.79 1.33 -3.79
C GLN A 166 -5.60 0.88 -5.00
N ALA A 167 -6.46 1.76 -5.56
CA ALA A 167 -7.21 1.45 -6.78
C ALA A 167 -6.26 1.23 -7.97
N GLY A 168 -5.28 2.13 -8.16
CA GLY A 168 -4.24 1.97 -9.17
C GLY A 168 -3.47 0.66 -8.99
N TYR A 169 -3.01 0.38 -7.76
CA TYR A 169 -2.30 -0.85 -7.42
C TYR A 169 -3.08 -2.12 -7.80
N ARG A 170 -4.39 -2.15 -7.52
CA ARG A 170 -5.24 -3.30 -7.87
C ARG A 170 -5.32 -3.50 -9.38
N LEU A 171 -5.45 -2.42 -10.15
CA LEU A 171 -5.44 -2.52 -11.62
C LEU A 171 -4.09 -2.98 -12.17
N GLY A 172 -2.98 -2.50 -11.61
CA GLY A 172 -1.64 -2.97 -11.96
C GLY A 172 -1.45 -4.46 -11.66
N ALA A 173 -1.90 -4.90 -10.49
CA ALA A 173 -1.84 -6.31 -10.10
C ALA A 173 -2.70 -7.21 -10.99
N ILE A 174 -3.86 -6.75 -11.46
CA ILE A 174 -4.70 -7.47 -12.44
C ILE A 174 -3.99 -7.54 -13.79
N ALA A 175 -3.40 -6.46 -14.27
CA ALA A 175 -2.67 -6.44 -15.53
C ALA A 175 -1.47 -7.39 -15.51
N ALA A 176 -0.69 -7.40 -14.44
CA ALA A 176 0.48 -8.25 -14.29
C ALA A 176 0.16 -9.70 -13.88
N GLY A 177 -0.99 -9.93 -13.27
CA GLY A 177 -1.48 -11.28 -12.96
C GLY A 177 -2.28 -11.86 -14.12
N ALA A 178 -3.58 -11.54 -14.19
CA ALA A 178 -4.48 -12.10 -15.20
C ALA A 178 -4.08 -11.70 -16.62
N GLY A 179 -3.66 -10.43 -16.84
CA GLY A 179 -3.24 -9.96 -18.17
C GLY A 179 -2.00 -10.68 -18.68
N ALA A 180 -1.00 -10.92 -17.81
CA ALA A 180 0.20 -11.68 -18.18
C ALA A 180 -0.11 -13.14 -18.50
N LEU A 181 -0.96 -13.81 -17.72
CA LEU A 181 -1.38 -15.18 -17.98
C LEU A 181 -2.15 -15.31 -19.30
N PHE A 182 -3.06 -14.36 -19.58
CA PHE A 182 -3.79 -14.34 -20.84
C PHE A 182 -2.86 -14.17 -22.06
N LEU A 183 -1.84 -13.31 -21.92
CA LEU A 183 -0.81 -13.17 -22.98
C LEU A 183 0.02 -14.44 -23.13
N ALA A 184 0.33 -15.13 -22.04
CA ALA A 184 1.14 -16.34 -22.02
C ALA A 184 0.43 -17.55 -22.70
N GLU A 185 -0.89 -17.51 -22.90
CA GLU A 185 -1.61 -18.49 -23.72
C GLU A 185 -1.21 -18.43 -25.21
N GLN A 186 -0.70 -17.29 -25.68
CA GLN A 186 -0.43 -17.06 -27.09
C GLN A 186 1.02 -16.64 -27.39
N LEU A 187 1.76 -16.23 -26.38
CA LEU A 187 3.11 -15.68 -26.50
C LEU A 187 4.07 -16.35 -25.51
N ASP A 188 5.34 -16.44 -25.90
CA ASP A 188 6.40 -16.92 -25.01
C ASP A 188 6.54 -16.00 -23.79
N TRP A 189 6.90 -16.59 -22.65
CA TRP A 189 7.11 -15.85 -21.39
C TRP A 189 8.08 -14.68 -21.52
N SER A 190 9.13 -14.81 -22.35
CA SER A 190 10.06 -13.73 -22.64
C SER A 190 9.37 -12.48 -23.22
N ILE A 191 8.42 -12.68 -24.14
CA ILE A 191 7.64 -11.59 -24.76
C ILE A 191 6.64 -11.03 -23.73
N VAL A 192 5.97 -11.89 -22.96
CA VAL A 192 5.04 -11.47 -21.91
C VAL A 192 5.74 -10.56 -20.91
N TYR A 193 6.89 -10.96 -20.36
CA TYR A 193 7.66 -10.12 -19.45
C TYR A 193 8.21 -8.86 -20.12
N ALA A 194 8.58 -8.90 -21.40
CA ALA A 194 8.99 -7.70 -22.14
C ALA A 194 7.83 -6.69 -22.25
N VAL A 195 6.59 -7.15 -22.55
CA VAL A 195 5.39 -6.31 -22.55
C VAL A 195 5.16 -5.71 -21.15
N MET A 196 5.29 -6.51 -20.10
CA MET A 196 5.13 -6.02 -18.72
C MET A 196 6.22 -5.01 -18.34
N ALA A 197 7.46 -5.20 -18.79
CA ALA A 197 8.54 -4.23 -18.62
C ALA A 197 8.20 -2.89 -19.31
N VAL A 198 7.63 -2.92 -20.52
CA VAL A 198 7.17 -1.70 -21.22
C VAL A 198 6.06 -0.99 -20.47
N LEU A 199 5.16 -1.70 -19.78
CA LEU A 199 4.10 -1.08 -18.98
C LEU A 199 4.66 -0.22 -17.81
N VAL A 200 5.89 -0.46 -17.37
CA VAL A 200 6.55 0.41 -16.36
C VAL A 200 6.72 1.84 -16.87
N PHE A 201 6.81 2.07 -18.19
CA PHE A 201 6.86 3.42 -18.78
C PHE A 201 5.65 4.28 -18.39
N VAL A 202 4.50 3.68 -18.14
CA VAL A 202 3.31 4.40 -17.67
C VAL A 202 3.61 5.12 -16.35
N GLY A 203 4.31 4.45 -15.44
CA GLY A 203 4.78 5.04 -14.18
C GLY A 203 5.87 6.10 -14.39
N MET A 204 6.79 5.88 -15.33
CA MET A 204 7.84 6.86 -15.65
C MET A 204 7.26 8.15 -16.22
N ILE A 205 6.28 8.05 -17.13
CA ILE A 205 5.56 9.21 -17.67
C ILE A 205 4.84 9.96 -16.54
N ALA A 206 4.15 9.22 -15.65
CA ALA A 206 3.51 9.82 -14.48
C ALA A 206 4.52 10.55 -13.58
N ALA A 207 5.70 9.96 -13.35
CA ALA A 207 6.75 10.58 -12.55
C ALA A 207 7.30 11.88 -13.18
N ILE A 208 7.44 11.92 -14.50
CA ILE A 208 7.91 13.12 -15.21
C ILE A 208 6.86 14.23 -15.15
N LEU A 209 5.59 13.90 -15.35
CA LEU A 209 4.49 14.85 -15.36
C LEU A 209 4.06 15.29 -13.95
N ALA A 210 4.47 14.56 -12.93
CA ALA A 210 4.11 14.80 -11.53
C ALA A 210 4.59 16.18 -11.05
N PRO A 211 3.78 16.94 -10.29
CA PRO A 211 4.25 18.14 -9.59
C PRO A 211 5.38 17.80 -8.61
N ASP A 212 6.31 18.72 -8.41
CA ASP A 212 7.43 18.54 -7.49
C ASP A 212 7.03 18.89 -6.05
N PRO A 213 7.05 17.93 -5.09
CA PRO A 213 6.69 18.20 -3.70
C PRO A 213 7.64 19.17 -3.01
N ASP A 214 8.94 19.16 -3.35
CA ASP A 214 9.96 20.01 -2.73
C ASP A 214 9.70 21.49 -3.02
N LYS A 215 9.10 21.82 -4.17
CA LYS A 215 8.69 23.20 -4.50
C LYS A 215 7.46 23.66 -3.72
N ARG A 216 6.62 22.72 -3.28
CA ARG A 216 5.41 23.03 -2.51
C ARG A 216 5.71 23.23 -1.02
N ASN A 217 6.72 22.54 -0.49
CA ASN A 217 7.10 22.64 0.92
C ASN A 217 8.63 22.76 1.09
N PRO A 218 9.20 23.98 0.98
CA PRO A 218 10.65 24.22 1.09
C PRO A 218 11.26 23.78 2.43
N LEU A 219 10.47 23.68 3.50
CA LEU A 219 10.94 23.23 4.84
C LEU A 219 11.52 21.81 4.79
N ILE A 220 11.06 20.98 3.83
CA ILE A 220 11.61 19.64 3.62
C ILE A 220 13.10 19.71 3.29
N LEU A 221 13.52 20.73 2.54
CA LEU A 221 14.90 20.90 2.09
C LEU A 221 15.83 21.41 3.20
N GLU A 222 15.31 22.23 4.12
CA GLU A 222 16.12 22.81 5.20
C GLU A 222 16.47 21.77 6.27
N VAL A 223 15.51 20.94 6.66
CA VAL A 223 15.72 19.89 7.68
C VAL A 223 16.71 18.81 7.20
N GLN A 224 16.90 18.65 5.90
CA GLN A 224 17.77 17.62 5.32
C GLN A 224 19.24 18.04 5.13
N LYS A 225 19.59 19.29 5.40
CA LYS A 225 20.95 19.82 5.15
C LYS A 225 22.00 19.35 6.14
N GLU A 226 21.63 18.92 7.31
CA GLU A 226 22.57 18.56 8.38
C GLU A 226 22.46 17.07 8.67
N THR A 227 23.40 16.19 8.14
CA THR A 227 23.47 14.89 8.85
C THR A 227 24.58 13.96 8.36
N GLY A 228 25.30 13.32 9.30
CA GLY A 228 26.15 12.16 9.07
C GLY A 228 25.33 10.87 8.84
N PHE A 229 25.97 9.83 8.35
CA PHE A 229 25.33 8.53 8.03
C PHE A 229 24.54 7.93 9.22
N ARG A 230 25.04 8.08 10.44
CA ARG A 230 24.35 7.60 11.66
C ARG A 230 23.02 8.29 11.87
N SER A 231 22.96 9.61 11.72
CA SER A 231 21.72 10.38 11.87
C SER A 231 20.70 10.06 10.78
N MET A 232 21.16 9.68 9.59
CA MET A 232 20.29 9.26 8.50
C MET A 232 19.46 8.01 8.86
N ILE A 233 20.04 7.05 9.58
CA ILE A 233 19.36 5.79 9.93
C ILE A 233 18.61 5.92 11.26
N VAL A 234 19.23 6.54 12.26
CA VAL A 234 18.73 6.53 13.66
C VAL A 234 17.71 7.62 13.93
N ASP A 235 17.91 8.83 13.35
CA ASP A 235 17.05 9.97 13.65
C ASP A 235 15.57 9.78 13.29
N PRO A 236 15.17 9.11 12.21
CA PRO A 236 13.76 8.87 11.92
C PRO A 236 13.04 8.09 13.02
N PHE A 237 13.75 7.15 13.66
CA PHE A 237 13.22 6.35 14.78
C PHE A 237 13.21 7.18 16.08
N VAL A 238 14.33 7.81 16.39
CA VAL A 238 14.47 8.66 17.60
C VAL A 238 13.46 9.79 17.57
N GLU A 239 13.28 10.45 16.43
CA GLU A 239 12.29 11.52 16.23
C GLU A 239 10.86 11.02 16.52
N PHE A 240 10.49 9.85 16.01
CA PHE A 240 9.16 9.29 16.26
C PHE A 240 8.90 9.09 17.76
N PHE A 241 9.87 8.52 18.50
CA PHE A 241 9.74 8.30 19.94
C PHE A 241 9.81 9.61 20.75
N GLN A 242 10.66 10.56 20.36
CA GLN A 242 10.77 11.86 21.04
C GLN A 242 9.51 12.72 20.84
N ARG A 243 9.01 12.78 19.61
CA ARG A 243 7.81 13.55 19.26
C ARG A 243 6.56 13.04 19.97
N ASN A 244 6.42 11.73 20.10
CA ASN A 244 5.19 11.13 20.63
C ASN A 244 5.30 10.75 22.11
N LYS A 245 6.45 10.94 22.77
CA LYS A 245 6.83 10.33 24.06
C LYS A 245 6.84 8.80 24.00
N PRO A 246 7.73 8.09 24.68
CA PRO A 246 7.90 6.64 24.53
C PRO A 246 6.63 5.83 24.74
N THR A 247 5.84 6.15 25.78
CA THR A 247 4.59 5.44 26.08
C THR A 247 3.57 5.59 24.95
N THR A 248 3.36 6.82 24.43
CA THR A 248 2.42 7.08 23.33
C THR A 248 2.91 6.42 22.03
N ALA A 249 4.22 6.44 21.77
CA ALA A 249 4.81 5.78 20.60
C ALA A 249 4.55 4.26 20.62
N ILE A 250 4.74 3.60 21.77
CA ILE A 250 4.45 2.17 21.94
C ILE A 250 2.95 1.88 21.72
N ILE A 251 2.06 2.72 22.24
CA ILE A 251 0.61 2.58 22.04
C ILE A 251 0.24 2.70 20.55
N ILE A 252 0.83 3.67 19.84
CA ILE A 252 0.64 3.83 18.39
C ILE A 252 1.11 2.59 17.64
N LEU A 253 2.29 2.06 17.96
CA LEU A 253 2.81 0.84 17.34
C LEU A 253 1.95 -0.38 17.66
N ALA A 254 1.49 -0.53 18.89
CA ALA A 254 0.55 -1.59 19.27
C ALA A 254 -0.77 -1.47 18.47
N PHE A 255 -1.30 -0.26 18.29
CA PHE A 255 -2.46 -0.03 17.46
C PHE A 255 -2.22 -0.41 15.99
N ILE A 256 -1.09 -0.02 15.40
CA ILE A 256 -0.71 -0.39 14.02
C ILE A 256 -0.71 -1.91 13.85
N LEU A 257 -0.19 -2.64 14.84
CA LEU A 257 -0.14 -4.09 14.85
C LEU A 257 -1.53 -4.73 14.93
N LEU A 258 -2.36 -4.24 15.84
CA LEU A 258 -3.62 -4.89 16.23
C LEU A 258 -4.80 -4.51 15.32
N TYR A 259 -4.79 -3.33 14.70
CA TYR A 259 -5.94 -2.82 13.94
C TYR A 259 -6.36 -3.72 12.77
N LYS A 260 -5.39 -4.31 12.07
CA LYS A 260 -5.61 -5.21 10.93
C LYS A 260 -5.49 -6.69 11.29
N PHE A 261 -5.36 -7.01 12.57
CA PHE A 261 -5.07 -8.38 12.98
C PHE A 261 -6.24 -9.33 12.73
N GLY A 262 -7.47 -8.97 13.12
CA GLY A 262 -8.65 -9.83 12.91
C GLY A 262 -8.90 -10.17 11.43
N ASP A 263 -8.73 -9.17 10.57
CA ASP A 263 -8.83 -9.27 9.12
C ASP A 263 -7.76 -10.21 8.52
N ALA A 264 -6.51 -10.04 8.95
CA ALA A 264 -5.41 -10.89 8.54
C ALA A 264 -5.59 -12.34 9.02
N TYR A 265 -6.13 -12.51 10.22
CA TYR A 265 -6.37 -13.80 10.84
C TYR A 265 -7.40 -14.61 10.05
N ALA A 266 -8.54 -13.99 9.72
CA ALA A 266 -9.57 -14.59 8.87
C ALA A 266 -9.06 -14.82 7.43
N GLY A 267 -8.36 -13.85 6.87
CA GLY A 267 -7.92 -13.85 5.47
C GLY A 267 -6.96 -14.98 5.11
N VAL A 268 -6.10 -15.44 6.05
CA VAL A 268 -5.20 -16.59 5.82
C VAL A 268 -5.99 -17.88 5.60
N MET A 269 -7.12 -18.04 6.28
CA MET A 269 -7.96 -19.24 6.22
C MET A 269 -9.09 -19.15 5.19
N ALA A 270 -9.25 -18.05 4.47
CA ALA A 270 -10.35 -17.86 3.52
C ALA A 270 -10.34 -18.90 2.39
N TYR A 271 -9.17 -19.19 1.77
CA TYR A 271 -9.11 -20.17 0.69
C TYR A 271 -9.29 -21.61 1.15
N PRO A 272 -8.64 -22.09 2.23
CA PRO A 272 -8.96 -23.39 2.83
C PRO A 272 -10.45 -23.53 3.15
N PHE A 273 -11.08 -22.48 3.70
CA PHE A 273 -12.50 -22.46 3.97
C PHE A 273 -13.37 -22.66 2.73
N TYR A 274 -13.11 -21.91 1.64
CA TYR A 274 -13.86 -22.10 0.40
C TYR A 274 -13.75 -23.51 -0.16
N TYR A 275 -12.54 -24.08 -0.11
CA TYR A 275 -12.29 -25.43 -0.56
C TYR A 275 -13.07 -26.47 0.26
N GLU A 276 -13.08 -26.34 1.59
CA GLU A 276 -13.76 -27.27 2.49
C GLU A 276 -15.29 -27.14 2.43
N MET A 277 -15.79 -25.94 2.15
CA MET A 277 -17.22 -25.73 1.85
C MET A 277 -17.65 -26.27 0.47
N GLY A 278 -16.74 -26.79 -0.32
CA GLY A 278 -17.01 -27.42 -1.62
C GLY A 278 -17.13 -26.47 -2.79
N PHE A 279 -16.74 -25.18 -2.65
CA PHE A 279 -16.75 -24.24 -3.76
C PHE A 279 -15.77 -24.62 -4.85
N THR A 280 -16.21 -24.58 -6.09
CA THR A 280 -15.38 -24.85 -7.24
C THR A 280 -14.37 -23.73 -7.50
N LYS A 281 -13.27 -24.08 -8.19
CA LYS A 281 -12.25 -23.09 -8.57
C LYS A 281 -12.83 -21.93 -9.37
N SER A 282 -13.81 -22.20 -10.23
CA SER A 282 -14.48 -21.18 -11.06
C SER A 282 -15.34 -20.23 -10.22
N GLU A 283 -16.09 -20.74 -9.24
CA GLU A 283 -16.88 -19.94 -8.31
C GLU A 283 -15.97 -19.03 -7.48
N ILE A 284 -14.90 -19.60 -6.91
CA ILE A 284 -13.90 -18.83 -6.14
C ILE A 284 -13.26 -17.73 -7.00
N ALA A 285 -12.87 -18.07 -8.26
CA ALA A 285 -12.29 -17.09 -9.17
C ALA A 285 -13.26 -15.93 -9.48
N THR A 286 -14.50 -16.25 -9.77
CA THR A 286 -15.52 -15.25 -10.13
C THR A 286 -15.90 -14.38 -8.94
N VAL A 287 -16.21 -14.99 -7.79
CA VAL A 287 -16.71 -14.27 -6.61
C VAL A 287 -15.57 -13.56 -5.88
N SER A 288 -14.47 -14.27 -5.57
CA SER A 288 -13.40 -13.68 -4.76
C SER A 288 -12.44 -12.81 -5.58
N LYS A 289 -12.05 -13.24 -6.78
CA LYS A 289 -11.01 -12.52 -7.56
C LYS A 289 -11.59 -11.41 -8.45
N ILE A 290 -12.79 -11.58 -9.02
CA ILE A 290 -13.36 -10.54 -9.88
C ILE A 290 -14.26 -9.63 -9.05
N PHE A 291 -15.36 -10.17 -8.52
CA PHE A 291 -16.34 -9.38 -7.76
C PHE A 291 -15.73 -8.79 -6.48
N GLY A 292 -14.95 -9.58 -5.71
CA GLY A 292 -14.29 -9.12 -4.49
C GLY A 292 -13.31 -7.96 -4.73
N VAL A 293 -12.55 -7.98 -5.84
CA VAL A 293 -11.66 -6.87 -6.19
C VAL A 293 -12.46 -5.61 -6.52
N ILE A 294 -13.56 -5.72 -7.27
CA ILE A 294 -14.45 -4.58 -7.57
C ILE A 294 -15.02 -4.01 -6.25
N ALA A 295 -15.52 -4.86 -5.36
CA ALA A 295 -16.03 -4.44 -4.04
C ALA A 295 -14.94 -3.74 -3.20
N THR A 296 -13.70 -4.27 -3.21
CA THR A 296 -12.57 -3.63 -2.53
C THR A 296 -12.28 -2.23 -3.09
N VAL A 297 -12.23 -2.07 -4.41
CA VAL A 297 -11.98 -0.78 -5.05
C VAL A 297 -13.07 0.23 -4.69
N ILE A 298 -14.35 -0.17 -4.76
CA ILE A 298 -15.46 0.67 -4.32
C ILE A 298 -15.28 1.05 -2.84
N GLY A 299 -14.97 0.08 -1.98
CA GLY A 299 -14.73 0.29 -0.56
C GLY A 299 -13.64 1.30 -0.28
N VAL A 300 -12.52 1.21 -1.00
CA VAL A 300 -11.39 2.15 -0.87
C VAL A 300 -11.80 3.58 -1.21
N PHE A 301 -12.56 3.81 -2.29
CA PHE A 301 -13.08 5.13 -2.66
C PHE A 301 -14.07 5.67 -1.62
N VAL A 302 -15.01 4.85 -1.17
CA VAL A 302 -15.97 5.20 -0.11
C VAL A 302 -15.23 5.54 1.17
N GLY A 303 -14.23 4.75 1.57
CA GLY A 303 -13.37 5.01 2.71
C GLY A 303 -12.64 6.35 2.62
N GLY A 304 -12.10 6.68 1.46
CA GLY A 304 -11.45 7.98 1.20
C GLY A 304 -12.42 9.16 1.39
N VAL A 305 -13.66 9.06 0.94
CA VAL A 305 -14.72 10.07 1.16
C VAL A 305 -15.08 10.18 2.64
N ILE A 306 -15.23 9.04 3.33
CA ILE A 306 -15.53 8.99 4.77
C ILE A 306 -14.42 9.68 5.57
N VAL A 307 -13.14 9.41 5.25
CA VAL A 307 -11.99 10.06 5.90
C VAL A 307 -12.02 11.57 5.69
N LYS A 308 -12.32 12.04 4.48
CA LYS A 308 -12.43 13.47 4.20
C LYS A 308 -13.56 14.15 4.97
N ARG A 309 -14.70 13.47 5.13
CA ARG A 309 -15.91 14.04 5.75
C ARG A 309 -15.87 14.01 7.28
N TYR A 310 -15.41 12.91 7.86
CA TYR A 310 -15.49 12.64 9.31
C TYR A 310 -14.13 12.70 10.03
N GLY A 311 -13.05 12.83 9.27
CA GLY A 311 -11.68 12.78 9.79
C GLY A 311 -11.19 11.35 10.04
N ILE A 312 -9.87 11.21 10.21
CA ILE A 312 -9.18 9.90 10.21
C ILE A 312 -9.63 9.01 11.37
N MET A 313 -9.64 9.52 12.62
CA MET A 313 -9.90 8.70 13.81
C MET A 313 -11.31 8.11 13.85
N LYS A 314 -12.32 8.94 13.52
CA LYS A 314 -13.72 8.48 13.47
C LYS A 314 -13.93 7.49 12.33
N SER A 315 -13.27 7.72 11.20
CA SER A 315 -13.33 6.81 10.04
C SER A 315 -12.68 5.45 10.35
N LEU A 316 -11.53 5.44 11.04
CA LEU A 316 -10.90 4.21 11.52
C LEU A 316 -11.85 3.42 12.42
N LEU A 317 -12.51 4.10 13.36
CA LEU A 317 -13.43 3.43 14.27
C LEU A 317 -14.63 2.83 13.52
N GLY A 318 -15.31 3.64 12.70
CA GLY A 318 -16.49 3.18 11.95
C GLY A 318 -16.16 2.07 10.94
N CYS A 319 -15.12 2.26 10.13
CA CYS A 319 -14.68 1.27 9.15
C CYS A 319 -14.12 0.01 9.84
N GLY A 320 -13.41 0.16 10.96
CA GLY A 320 -12.89 -0.97 11.74
C GLY A 320 -13.99 -1.82 12.36
N ILE A 321 -15.08 -1.20 12.88
CA ILE A 321 -16.26 -1.94 13.37
C ILE A 321 -16.92 -2.69 12.21
N LEU A 322 -17.13 -2.05 11.06
CA LEU A 322 -17.71 -2.71 9.89
C LEU A 322 -16.87 -3.90 9.44
N GLN A 323 -15.55 -3.74 9.42
CA GLN A 323 -14.62 -4.79 9.05
C GLN A 323 -14.59 -5.94 10.06
N MET A 324 -14.62 -5.63 11.36
CA MET A 324 -14.76 -6.65 12.42
C MET A 324 -16.05 -7.45 12.25
N LEU A 325 -17.16 -6.78 12.01
CA LEU A 325 -18.47 -7.43 11.82
C LEU A 325 -18.54 -8.22 10.51
N SER A 326 -17.76 -7.87 9.47
CA SER A 326 -17.72 -8.63 8.23
C SER A 326 -17.17 -10.05 8.40
N ASN A 327 -16.35 -10.31 9.42
CA ASN A 327 -15.90 -11.67 9.74
C ASN A 327 -17.08 -12.59 10.15
N LEU A 328 -18.16 -12.04 10.71
CA LEU A 328 -19.37 -12.80 11.03
C LEU A 328 -20.09 -13.32 9.77
N MET A 329 -19.87 -12.68 8.61
CA MET A 329 -20.41 -13.20 7.35
C MET A 329 -19.78 -14.53 6.96
N TYR A 330 -18.48 -14.72 7.25
CA TYR A 330 -17.83 -16.02 7.09
C TYR A 330 -18.38 -17.07 8.08
N ALA A 331 -18.65 -16.69 9.32
CA ALA A 331 -19.31 -17.58 10.27
C ALA A 331 -20.71 -17.99 9.78
N ALA A 332 -21.50 -17.05 9.26
CA ALA A 332 -22.79 -17.35 8.65
C ALA A 332 -22.65 -18.23 7.39
N GLN A 333 -21.64 -17.98 6.54
CA GLN A 333 -21.33 -18.82 5.37
C GLN A 333 -21.00 -20.26 5.76
N SER A 334 -20.33 -20.49 6.90
CA SER A 334 -20.02 -21.84 7.36
C SER A 334 -21.27 -22.65 7.72
N ILE A 335 -22.34 -21.98 8.11
CA ILE A 335 -23.67 -22.60 8.35
C ILE A 335 -24.42 -22.80 7.04
N ALA A 336 -24.37 -21.81 6.13
CA ALA A 336 -25.03 -21.88 4.83
C ALA A 336 -24.39 -22.94 3.90
N GLY A 337 -23.14 -23.31 4.14
CA GLY A 337 -22.40 -24.30 3.33
C GLY A 337 -22.12 -23.78 1.92
N HIS A 338 -22.27 -24.65 0.91
CA HIS A 338 -22.07 -24.34 -0.50
C HIS A 338 -23.24 -23.52 -1.08
N ASP A 339 -23.38 -22.27 -0.63
CA ASP A 339 -24.32 -21.32 -1.23
C ASP A 339 -23.55 -20.17 -1.90
N VAL A 340 -23.53 -20.20 -3.25
CA VAL A 340 -22.80 -19.22 -4.06
C VAL A 340 -23.39 -17.82 -3.95
N GLN A 341 -24.73 -17.70 -3.83
CA GLN A 341 -25.37 -16.39 -3.68
C GLN A 341 -24.99 -15.76 -2.35
N PHE A 342 -25.01 -16.55 -1.27
CA PHE A 342 -24.57 -16.09 0.04
C PHE A 342 -23.06 -15.76 0.04
N LEU A 343 -22.24 -16.48 -0.74
CA LEU A 343 -20.82 -16.18 -0.91
C LEU A 343 -20.61 -14.78 -1.55
N TYR A 344 -21.43 -14.37 -2.50
CA TYR A 344 -21.38 -13.00 -3.02
C TYR A 344 -21.63 -11.96 -1.96
N PHE A 345 -22.57 -12.18 -1.05
CA PHE A 345 -22.80 -11.28 0.09
C PHE A 345 -21.62 -11.27 1.04
N THR A 346 -21.10 -12.43 1.41
CA THR A 346 -19.95 -12.57 2.32
C THR A 346 -18.74 -11.82 1.77
N ILE A 347 -18.35 -12.12 0.53
CA ILE A 347 -17.21 -11.48 -0.14
C ILE A 347 -17.46 -10.00 -0.41
N GLY A 348 -18.69 -9.61 -0.76
CA GLY A 348 -19.05 -8.22 -1.01
C GLY A 348 -18.90 -7.36 0.25
N ILE A 349 -19.46 -7.78 1.37
CA ILE A 349 -19.40 -7.06 2.64
C ILE A 349 -17.95 -7.03 3.17
N GLU A 350 -17.25 -8.15 3.14
CA GLU A 350 -15.87 -8.26 3.60
C GLU A 350 -14.93 -7.35 2.81
N ASN A 351 -14.94 -7.45 1.48
CA ASN A 351 -14.05 -6.66 0.64
C ASN A 351 -14.39 -5.16 0.64
N LEU A 352 -15.69 -4.80 0.68
CA LEU A 352 -16.11 -3.41 0.79
C LEU A 352 -15.61 -2.79 2.11
N SER A 353 -15.90 -3.44 3.24
CA SER A 353 -15.46 -2.97 4.57
C SER A 353 -13.94 -2.98 4.71
N GLY A 354 -13.27 -4.02 4.19
CA GLY A 354 -11.82 -4.13 4.14
C GLY A 354 -11.15 -3.02 3.33
N GLY A 355 -11.75 -2.65 2.19
CA GLY A 355 -11.33 -1.52 1.36
C GLY A 355 -11.48 -0.18 2.11
N MET A 356 -12.65 0.07 2.72
CA MET A 356 -12.90 1.27 3.53
C MET A 356 -11.90 1.39 4.70
N GLY A 357 -11.70 0.31 5.45
CA GLY A 357 -10.75 0.26 6.57
C GLY A 357 -9.31 0.48 6.12
N SER A 358 -8.93 -0.08 4.97
CA SER A 358 -7.59 0.10 4.40
C SER A 358 -7.30 1.53 4.00
N ALA A 359 -8.25 2.23 3.35
CA ALA A 359 -8.09 3.65 3.00
C ALA A 359 -7.91 4.53 4.25
N ALA A 360 -8.73 4.30 5.29
CA ALA A 360 -8.63 5.03 6.54
C ALA A 360 -7.30 4.75 7.26
N PHE A 361 -6.85 3.50 7.26
CA PHE A 361 -5.63 3.10 7.94
C PHE A 361 -4.37 3.63 7.23
N VAL A 362 -4.31 3.57 5.91
CA VAL A 362 -3.21 4.16 5.13
C VAL A 362 -3.16 5.67 5.31
N ALA A 363 -4.32 6.35 5.38
CA ALA A 363 -4.38 7.78 5.71
C ALA A 363 -3.83 8.05 7.12
N TYR A 364 -4.14 7.22 8.11
CA TYR A 364 -3.60 7.31 9.46
C TYR A 364 -2.07 7.16 9.49
N LEU A 365 -1.53 6.11 8.86
CA LEU A 365 -0.08 5.91 8.76
C LEU A 365 0.60 7.11 8.09
N SER A 366 -0.04 7.70 7.08
CA SER A 366 0.49 8.86 6.35
C SER A 366 0.65 10.09 7.25
N VAL A 367 -0.36 10.39 8.09
CA VAL A 367 -0.30 11.56 8.99
C VAL A 367 0.60 11.34 10.21
N LEU A 368 0.96 10.10 10.54
CA LEU A 368 1.95 9.79 11.55
C LEU A 368 3.38 10.12 11.10
N CYS A 369 3.64 10.15 9.79
CA CYS A 369 4.97 10.43 9.28
C CYS A 369 5.36 11.89 9.47
N ASN A 370 6.63 12.11 9.82
CA ASN A 370 7.24 13.43 9.74
C ASN A 370 7.63 13.71 8.29
N VAL A 371 7.34 14.93 7.81
CA VAL A 371 7.63 15.35 6.43
C VAL A 371 9.12 15.26 6.09
N ALA A 372 10.00 15.35 7.11
CA ALA A 372 11.45 15.19 6.94
C ALA A 372 11.88 13.73 6.66
N TYR A 373 11.06 12.73 7.04
CA TYR A 373 11.39 11.31 7.02
C TYR A 373 10.26 10.44 6.46
N THR A 374 9.45 10.98 5.55
CA THR A 374 8.19 10.36 5.10
C THR A 374 8.36 8.94 4.60
N GLY A 375 9.30 8.70 3.68
CA GLY A 375 9.54 7.38 3.12
C GLY A 375 10.04 6.38 4.15
N THR A 376 10.96 6.79 5.02
CA THR A 376 11.53 5.95 6.07
C THR A 376 10.48 5.55 7.11
N GLN A 377 9.75 6.53 7.66
CA GLN A 377 8.76 6.25 8.70
C GLN A 377 7.57 5.46 8.14
N PHE A 378 7.10 5.79 6.94
CA PHE A 378 6.02 5.03 6.32
C PHE A 378 6.44 3.59 5.98
N ALA A 379 7.66 3.40 5.46
CA ALA A 379 8.20 2.07 5.22
C ALA A 379 8.33 1.25 6.51
N LEU A 380 8.77 1.88 7.60
CA LEU A 380 8.84 1.25 8.92
C LEU A 380 7.46 0.78 9.40
N PHE A 381 6.45 1.66 9.37
CA PHE A 381 5.10 1.32 9.85
C PHE A 381 4.48 0.20 9.01
N THR A 382 4.62 0.24 7.70
CA THR A 382 4.08 -0.80 6.81
C THR A 382 4.82 -2.13 6.94
N SER A 383 6.14 -2.13 7.13
CA SER A 383 6.92 -3.33 7.41
C SER A 383 6.57 -3.93 8.76
N PHE A 384 6.41 -3.10 9.80
CA PHE A 384 6.01 -3.51 11.13
C PHE A 384 4.61 -4.13 11.15
N MET A 385 3.66 -3.52 10.43
CA MET A 385 2.32 -4.07 10.23
C MET A 385 2.37 -5.44 9.53
N ALA A 386 3.15 -5.56 8.44
CA ALA A 386 3.26 -6.80 7.69
C ALA A 386 3.88 -7.93 8.52
N PHE A 387 4.94 -7.64 9.26
CA PHE A 387 5.59 -8.58 10.18
C PHE A 387 4.62 -9.06 11.26
N GLY A 388 3.93 -8.13 11.93
CA GLY A 388 2.94 -8.46 12.94
C GLY A 388 1.80 -9.32 12.39
N ARG A 389 1.27 -8.96 11.22
CA ARG A 389 0.23 -9.73 10.55
C ARG A 389 0.68 -11.17 10.29
N THR A 390 1.88 -11.38 9.81
CA THR A 390 2.41 -12.71 9.51
C THR A 390 2.57 -13.56 10.78
N ILE A 391 3.17 -13.03 11.84
CA ILE A 391 3.38 -13.76 13.08
C ILE A 391 2.06 -14.05 13.80
N LEU A 392 1.21 -13.03 13.93
CA LEU A 392 -0.04 -13.17 14.67
C LEU A 392 -1.02 -14.12 13.98
N SER A 393 -1.00 -14.19 12.63
CA SER A 393 -1.88 -15.10 11.89
C SER A 393 -1.35 -16.54 11.79
N ALA A 394 -0.12 -16.82 12.23
CA ALA A 394 0.47 -18.15 12.13
C ALA A 394 -0.32 -19.24 12.89
N SER A 395 -1.02 -18.87 13.96
CA SER A 395 -1.83 -19.80 14.76
C SER A 395 -3.22 -20.11 14.18
N SER A 396 -3.64 -19.42 13.10
CA SER A 396 -5.01 -19.52 12.58
C SER A 396 -5.43 -20.93 12.20
N GLY A 397 -4.52 -21.71 11.57
CA GLY A 397 -4.81 -23.10 11.20
C GLY A 397 -5.10 -23.99 12.40
N TRP A 398 -4.29 -23.91 13.46
CA TRP A 398 -4.54 -24.69 14.69
C TRP A 398 -5.88 -24.36 15.34
N VAL A 399 -6.28 -23.10 15.31
CA VAL A 399 -7.58 -22.70 15.88
C VAL A 399 -8.73 -23.31 15.06
N VAL A 400 -8.63 -23.30 13.71
CA VAL A 400 -9.63 -23.97 12.85
C VAL A 400 -9.73 -25.47 13.17
N GLU A 401 -8.60 -26.16 13.28
CA GLU A 401 -8.56 -27.61 13.58
C GLU A 401 -9.20 -27.94 14.96
N LEU A 402 -9.04 -27.06 15.93
CA LEU A 402 -9.56 -27.26 17.30
C LEU A 402 -11.03 -26.89 17.45
N THR A 403 -11.50 -25.85 16.73
CA THR A 403 -12.82 -25.25 16.99
C THR A 403 -13.81 -25.38 15.84
N GLY A 404 -13.32 -25.71 14.64
CA GLY A 404 -14.12 -25.68 13.42
C GLY A 404 -14.31 -24.26 12.86
N TRP A 405 -14.89 -24.16 11.66
CA TRP A 405 -14.98 -22.93 10.89
C TRP A 405 -15.84 -21.84 11.53
N PHE A 406 -17.00 -22.21 12.05
CA PHE A 406 -17.92 -21.25 12.68
C PHE A 406 -17.27 -20.52 13.85
N ASP A 407 -16.74 -21.29 14.80
CA ASP A 407 -16.11 -20.72 16.00
C ASP A 407 -14.82 -20.01 15.66
N PHE A 408 -14.04 -20.47 14.66
CA PHE A 408 -12.87 -19.78 14.17
C PHE A 408 -13.18 -18.35 13.69
N PHE A 409 -14.27 -18.14 12.92
CA PHE A 409 -14.65 -16.81 12.47
C PHE A 409 -15.22 -15.94 13.59
N LEU A 410 -15.85 -16.53 14.61
CA LEU A 410 -16.19 -15.81 15.85
C LEU A 410 -14.91 -15.36 16.59
N VAL A 411 -13.92 -16.24 16.72
CA VAL A 411 -12.61 -15.90 17.31
C VAL A 411 -11.94 -14.78 16.51
N SER A 412 -11.94 -14.82 15.17
CA SER A 412 -11.36 -13.76 14.34
C SER A 412 -12.03 -12.40 14.55
N THR A 413 -13.35 -12.40 14.81
CA THR A 413 -14.12 -11.21 15.19
C THR A 413 -13.68 -10.67 16.55
N ILE A 414 -13.52 -11.54 17.56
CA ILE A 414 -13.08 -11.17 18.91
C ILE A 414 -11.63 -10.65 18.89
N VAL A 415 -10.78 -11.25 18.09
CA VAL A 415 -9.36 -10.86 17.94
C VAL A 415 -9.19 -9.45 17.33
N ALA A 416 -10.20 -8.94 16.63
CA ALA A 416 -10.21 -7.55 16.15
C ALA A 416 -10.53 -6.52 17.26
N LEU A 417 -11.20 -6.93 18.35
CA LEU A 417 -11.62 -6.04 19.43
C LEU A 417 -10.45 -5.27 20.11
N PRO A 418 -9.32 -5.89 20.46
CA PRO A 418 -8.21 -5.18 21.09
C PRO A 418 -7.75 -3.95 20.32
N GLY A 419 -7.67 -4.04 18.98
CA GLY A 419 -7.31 -2.91 18.12
C GLY A 419 -8.33 -1.77 18.19
N LEU A 420 -9.64 -2.09 18.17
CA LEU A 420 -10.71 -1.11 18.27
C LEU A 420 -10.83 -0.49 19.67
N LEU A 421 -10.65 -1.29 20.73
CA LEU A 421 -10.64 -0.80 22.10
C LEU A 421 -9.45 0.14 22.33
N LEU A 422 -8.28 -0.21 21.79
CA LEU A 422 -7.10 0.64 21.86
C LEU A 422 -7.34 1.96 21.10
N LEU A 423 -7.99 1.92 19.94
CA LEU A 423 -8.38 3.11 19.18
C LEU A 423 -9.33 4.00 19.99
N LEU A 424 -10.36 3.42 20.60
CA LEU A 424 -11.29 4.16 21.48
C LEU A 424 -10.57 4.81 22.65
N TRP A 425 -9.65 4.07 23.27
CA TRP A 425 -8.81 4.60 24.36
C TRP A 425 -7.94 5.76 23.87
N MET A 426 -7.30 5.62 22.70
CA MET A 426 -6.50 6.69 22.08
C MET A 426 -7.35 7.94 21.80
N MET A 427 -8.56 7.78 21.27
CA MET A 427 -9.48 8.89 21.01
C MET A 427 -9.90 9.64 22.28
N ARG A 428 -9.93 8.99 23.43
CA ARG A 428 -10.33 9.59 24.72
C ARG A 428 -9.17 10.20 25.49
N ASN A 429 -8.00 9.55 25.47
CA ASN A 429 -6.92 9.82 26.41
C ASN A 429 -5.69 10.49 25.79
N LEU A 430 -5.50 10.42 24.46
CA LEU A 430 -4.41 11.16 23.86
C LEU A 430 -4.76 12.66 23.82
N PRO A 431 -3.81 13.54 24.24
CA PRO A 431 -4.04 14.97 24.25
C PRO A 431 -4.49 15.48 22.87
N LEU A 432 -5.38 16.47 22.88
CA LEU A 432 -5.80 17.16 21.67
C LEU A 432 -4.62 17.63 20.80
N SER A 433 -3.44 17.94 21.41
CA SER A 433 -2.20 18.24 20.68
C SER A 433 -1.66 17.05 19.87
N VAL A 434 -1.78 15.83 20.35
CA VAL A 434 -1.43 14.61 19.58
C VAL A 434 -2.56 14.30 18.59
N GLN A 435 -3.81 14.46 18.98
CA GLN A 435 -4.97 14.39 18.07
C GLN A 435 -4.96 15.55 17.07
N THR A 436 -4.53 16.76 17.47
CA THR A 436 -4.44 17.98 16.65
C THR A 436 -3.11 18.05 15.90
N SER A 437 -2.00 17.46 16.39
CA SER A 437 -0.85 17.18 15.52
C SER A 437 -1.21 16.12 14.48
N LEU A 438 -2.14 15.27 14.77
CA LEU A 438 -2.88 14.44 13.83
C LEU A 438 -3.97 15.25 13.07
N GLN A 439 -4.40 16.44 13.52
CA GLN A 439 -5.44 17.29 12.89
C GLN A 439 -5.01 18.69 12.43
N ASN A 440 -4.02 19.36 13.02
CA ASN A 440 -3.72 20.77 12.74
C ASN A 440 -2.22 21.06 12.58
N ARG A 441 -1.68 20.97 11.37
CA ARG A 441 -0.44 21.63 10.96
C ARG A 441 -0.66 22.78 9.94
N ASN A 442 -1.89 23.27 9.78
CA ASN A 442 -2.20 24.32 8.80
C ASN A 442 -2.25 25.75 9.39
N HIS A 443 -1.76 25.99 10.63
CA HIS A 443 -1.79 27.32 11.26
C HIS A 443 -0.46 27.81 11.82
N VAL A 444 0.68 27.42 11.26
CA VAL A 444 1.98 28.03 11.59
C VAL A 444 2.54 28.77 10.36
N GLY A 445 1.71 29.55 9.73
CA GLY A 445 2.09 30.48 8.66
C GLY A 445 1.65 31.92 8.92
N GLY A 446 1.27 32.24 10.16
CA GLY A 446 0.62 33.50 10.43
C GLY A 446 1.02 34.23 11.73
N ILE A 447 2.22 34.03 12.27
CA ILE A 447 2.77 34.91 13.33
C ILE A 447 4.30 35.02 13.13
N ALA A 448 4.69 35.82 12.16
CA ALA A 448 5.99 36.45 12.12
C ALA A 448 5.79 37.77 11.36
N GLY A 449 5.21 38.75 12.07
CA GLY A 449 4.95 40.10 11.54
C GLY A 449 4.18 40.92 12.56
N ALA A 450 4.78 41.22 13.71
CA ALA A 450 4.50 42.37 14.52
C ALA A 450 5.74 42.72 15.35
#